data_0dccda8763d3b673dfca3a4242b1a0af
#
_entry.id   0dccda8763d3b673dfca3a4242b1a0af
#
_cell.length_a   1.000
_cell.length_b   1.000
_cell.length_c   1.000
_cell.angle_alpha   90.00
_cell.angle_beta   90.00
_cell.angle_gamma   90.00
#
_symmetry.space_group_name_H-M   'P 1'
#
loop_
_entity.id
_entity.type
_entity.pdbx_description
1 polymer ?
#
loop_
_entity_poly.entity_id
_entity_poly.type
_entity_poly.pdbx_seq_one_letter_code
_entity_poly.pdbx_strand_id
1 'polypeptide(L)'
;MLDEVSQRRALVPRAGIDFSSNNYLGFAHDPVLKAEVLARLPELELGASGARLLRGHQAVFEEVEQELADFCGQESALIFPSGYQANLALLSGLLTSQDYVFSDQLNHASLIDGIRLSGAQKVIYPHRDLGVLREALERTQSVSGRALRVIVTESLFGMDGDQAPLRELADLADEYGALWVADEAHATGLWGDFSRNRGGGLVQSHQLSSRVFATIHTGGKALGIGGAWVCGGAKLKELLVNFARPFIYSTAPLPALVRGLGCAVDYWKRVGPARARRVLESAEEMRQALAMAQVPVAGGLGPIVPVILGDNERALSLAHRLQLQGFDVRPIRPPTVPVGTARLRLCIHDAHSEENLRELQQALLSEWVGLR
;
A
#
# COMPACT_ATOMS: atom_id res chain seq x y z
N MET A 1 22.92 10.45 20.55
CA MET A 1 22.83 9.70 19.26
C MET A 1 21.51 9.94 18.52
N LEU A 2 20.31 9.55 19.01
CA LEU A 2 19.05 9.81 18.26
C LEU A 2 18.67 11.30 18.20
N ASP A 3 18.94 12.05 19.25
CA ASP A 3 18.66 13.49 19.33
C ASP A 3 19.66 14.31 18.49
N GLU A 4 20.92 13.87 18.41
CA GLU A 4 21.99 14.54 17.64
C GLU A 4 21.74 14.54 16.12
N VAL A 5 20.99 13.56 15.61
CA VAL A 5 20.64 13.44 14.18
C VAL A 5 19.17 13.72 13.91
N SER A 6 18.46 14.31 14.88
CA SER A 6 17.03 14.62 14.79
C SER A 6 16.17 13.43 14.33
N GLN A 7 16.49 12.21 14.79
CA GLN A 7 15.81 10.96 14.43
C GLN A 7 14.87 10.42 15.50
N ARG A 8 14.83 11.03 16.69
CA ARG A 8 13.93 10.60 17.77
C ARG A 8 12.47 10.67 17.31
N ARG A 9 11.74 9.59 17.53
CA ARG A 9 10.30 9.49 17.22
C ARG A 9 9.49 9.46 18.51
N ALA A 10 8.31 10.08 18.50
CA ALA A 10 7.35 10.04 19.59
C ALA A 10 5.95 9.74 19.04
N LEU A 11 5.14 9.07 19.87
CA LEU A 11 3.72 8.92 19.58
C LEU A 11 3.03 10.23 19.94
N VAL A 12 2.40 10.85 18.94
CA VAL A 12 1.68 12.12 19.10
C VAL A 12 0.21 11.88 18.79
N PRO A 13 -0.73 12.26 19.66
CA PRO A 13 -2.16 12.18 19.38
C PRO A 13 -2.53 12.95 18.11
N ARG A 14 -3.62 12.53 17.46
CA ARG A 14 -4.16 13.22 16.27
C ARG A 14 -4.65 14.60 16.67
N ALA A 15 -4.33 15.63 15.89
CA ALA A 15 -4.78 16.99 16.10
C ALA A 15 -4.81 17.78 14.79
N GLY A 16 -5.92 18.51 14.53
CA GLY A 16 -6.06 19.31 13.32
C GLY A 16 -6.61 18.54 12.12
N ILE A 17 -6.56 19.18 10.94
CA ILE A 17 -7.01 18.61 9.67
C ILE A 17 -5.98 17.58 9.20
N ASP A 18 -6.41 16.35 8.98
CA ASP A 18 -5.55 15.20 8.69
C ASP A 18 -5.02 15.21 7.26
N PHE A 19 -3.72 15.50 7.09
CA PHE A 19 -2.99 15.33 5.84
C PHE A 19 -1.88 14.27 5.94
N SER A 20 -1.94 13.41 6.95
CA SER A 20 -0.89 12.42 7.26
C SER A 20 -1.34 10.99 7.11
N SER A 21 -2.61 10.67 7.33
CA SER A 21 -3.10 9.29 7.26
C SER A 21 -3.23 8.81 5.81
N ASN A 22 -3.47 7.49 5.66
CA ASN A 22 -3.73 6.89 4.35
C ASN A 22 -5.24 6.64 4.13
N ASN A 23 -6.11 7.32 4.86
CA ASN A 23 -7.56 7.17 4.75
C ASN A 23 -8.10 7.88 3.50
N TYR A 24 -7.55 7.54 2.33
CA TYR A 24 -7.74 8.29 1.08
C TYR A 24 -9.21 8.54 0.72
N LEU A 25 -10.10 7.55 0.89
CA LEU A 25 -11.52 7.69 0.56
C LEU A 25 -12.37 8.19 1.75
N GLY A 26 -11.76 8.49 2.90
CA GLY A 26 -12.47 8.96 4.08
C GLY A 26 -13.28 7.86 4.81
N PHE A 27 -13.17 6.61 4.40
CA PHE A 27 -14.00 5.50 4.86
C PHE A 27 -13.85 5.20 6.36
N ALA A 28 -12.68 5.40 6.94
CA ALA A 28 -12.44 5.11 8.37
C ALA A 28 -13.33 5.95 9.31
N HIS A 29 -13.86 7.07 8.84
CA HIS A 29 -14.72 7.97 9.61
C HIS A 29 -16.13 8.10 9.03
N ASP A 30 -16.42 7.35 7.94
CA ASP A 30 -17.71 7.44 7.25
C ASP A 30 -18.85 6.88 8.12
N PRO A 31 -19.87 7.68 8.45
CA PRO A 31 -20.93 7.27 9.34
C PRO A 31 -21.83 6.17 8.74
N VAL A 32 -21.99 6.15 7.42
CA VAL A 32 -22.80 5.13 6.73
C VAL A 32 -22.10 3.78 6.78
N LEU A 33 -20.81 3.72 6.38
CA LEU A 33 -20.03 2.50 6.49
C LEU A 33 -19.97 2.00 7.93
N LYS A 34 -19.74 2.90 8.88
CA LYS A 34 -19.72 2.55 10.32
C LYS A 34 -21.03 1.91 10.76
N ALA A 35 -22.17 2.48 10.38
CA ALA A 35 -23.48 1.94 10.73
C ALA A 35 -23.70 0.54 10.12
N GLU A 36 -23.30 0.34 8.86
CA GLU A 36 -23.39 -0.95 8.17
C GLU A 36 -22.54 -2.04 8.85
N VAL A 37 -21.31 -1.70 9.23
CA VAL A 37 -20.42 -2.63 9.96
C VAL A 37 -21.03 -2.96 11.33
N LEU A 38 -21.46 -1.96 12.08
CA LEU A 38 -22.05 -2.16 13.42
C LEU A 38 -23.32 -3.02 13.38
N ALA A 39 -24.13 -2.92 12.34
CA ALA A 39 -25.35 -3.73 12.18
C ALA A 39 -25.05 -5.23 12.00
N ARG A 40 -23.84 -5.60 11.58
CA ARG A 40 -23.40 -6.99 11.40
C ARG A 40 -22.72 -7.60 12.64
N LEU A 41 -22.29 -6.77 13.61
CA LEU A 41 -21.54 -7.25 14.78
C LEU A 41 -22.31 -8.23 15.68
N PRO A 42 -23.63 -8.11 15.90
CA PRO A 42 -24.36 -9.04 16.76
C PRO A 42 -24.33 -10.50 16.29
N GLU A 43 -24.06 -10.74 15.01
CA GLU A 43 -24.01 -12.07 14.39
C GLU A 43 -22.63 -12.71 14.47
N LEU A 44 -21.62 -11.99 14.98
CA LEU A 44 -20.21 -12.37 14.90
C LEU A 44 -19.57 -12.52 16.28
N GLU A 45 -18.64 -13.46 16.37
CA GLU A 45 -17.76 -13.59 17.53
C GLU A 45 -16.77 -12.42 17.60
N LEU A 46 -16.46 -11.95 18.82
CA LEU A 46 -15.49 -10.87 19.05
C LEU A 46 -14.05 -11.30 18.77
N GLY A 47 -13.75 -12.59 18.74
CA GLY A 47 -12.43 -13.14 18.45
C GLY A 47 -12.50 -14.52 17.86
N ALA A 48 -11.50 -14.90 17.08
CA ALA A 48 -11.45 -16.20 16.41
C ALA A 48 -10.98 -17.35 17.33
N SER A 49 -10.41 -17.03 18.51
CA SER A 49 -9.98 -17.98 19.55
C SER A 49 -8.94 -19.02 19.14
N GLY A 50 -8.40 -18.96 17.92
CA GLY A 50 -7.39 -19.89 17.40
C GLY A 50 -6.92 -19.54 15.99
N ALA A 51 -5.94 -20.31 15.49
CA ALA A 51 -5.51 -20.22 14.10
C ALA A 51 -6.61 -20.75 13.15
N ARG A 52 -6.59 -20.27 11.89
CA ARG A 52 -7.56 -20.70 10.87
C ARG A 52 -7.54 -22.22 10.61
N LEU A 53 -6.38 -22.83 10.68
CA LEU A 53 -6.21 -24.29 10.50
C LEU A 53 -6.69 -25.13 11.70
N LEU A 54 -7.08 -24.48 12.79
CA LEU A 54 -7.69 -25.14 13.96
C LEU A 54 -9.16 -24.76 14.06
N ARG A 55 -9.54 -23.94 15.06
CA ARG A 55 -10.93 -23.55 15.27
C ARG A 55 -11.25 -22.10 14.84
N GLY A 56 -10.24 -21.33 14.45
CA GLY A 56 -10.42 -19.92 14.12
C GLY A 56 -11.01 -19.67 12.72
N HIS A 57 -11.30 -20.72 11.93
CA HIS A 57 -11.91 -20.57 10.61
C HIS A 57 -13.44 -20.60 10.70
N GLN A 58 -14.08 -19.60 10.12
CA GLN A 58 -15.54 -19.42 10.10
C GLN A 58 -15.99 -19.13 8.66
N ALA A 59 -17.27 -19.39 8.33
CA ALA A 59 -17.82 -19.17 6.99
C ALA A 59 -17.62 -17.74 6.46
N VAL A 60 -17.65 -16.73 7.34
CA VAL A 60 -17.40 -15.32 6.98
C VAL A 60 -16.07 -15.11 6.27
N PHE A 61 -15.05 -15.91 6.55
CA PHE A 61 -13.77 -15.79 5.84
C PHE A 61 -13.89 -16.22 4.39
N GLU A 62 -14.59 -17.32 4.10
CA GLU A 62 -14.74 -17.82 2.73
C GLU A 62 -15.57 -16.85 1.89
N GLU A 63 -16.67 -16.37 2.46
CA GLU A 63 -17.55 -15.39 1.82
C GLU A 63 -16.78 -14.11 1.45
N VAL A 64 -16.10 -13.51 2.42
CA VAL A 64 -15.38 -12.24 2.19
C VAL A 64 -14.14 -12.45 1.32
N GLU A 65 -13.43 -13.57 1.43
CA GLU A 65 -12.31 -13.89 0.54
C GLU A 65 -12.77 -13.98 -0.92
N GLN A 66 -13.96 -14.53 -1.19
CA GLN A 66 -14.52 -14.54 -2.54
C GLN A 66 -14.88 -13.12 -3.01
N GLU A 67 -15.52 -12.31 -2.15
CA GLU A 67 -15.84 -10.91 -2.45
C GLU A 67 -14.58 -10.09 -2.78
N LEU A 68 -13.48 -10.30 -2.04
CA LEU A 68 -12.19 -9.64 -2.25
C LEU A 68 -11.50 -10.11 -3.53
N ALA A 69 -11.57 -11.41 -3.85
CA ALA A 69 -11.05 -11.95 -5.11
C ALA A 69 -11.77 -11.33 -6.30
N ASP A 70 -13.10 -11.27 -6.27
CA ASP A 70 -13.93 -10.65 -7.30
C ASP A 70 -13.63 -9.15 -7.44
N PHE A 71 -13.46 -8.46 -6.31
CA PHE A 71 -13.12 -7.03 -6.27
C PHE A 71 -11.76 -6.75 -6.94
N CYS A 72 -10.79 -7.63 -6.76
CA CYS A 72 -9.47 -7.54 -7.37
C CYS A 72 -9.41 -8.16 -8.78
N GLY A 73 -10.48 -8.85 -9.24
CA GLY A 73 -10.48 -9.54 -10.53
C GLY A 73 -9.50 -10.71 -10.58
N GLN A 74 -9.37 -11.43 -9.47
CA GLN A 74 -8.50 -12.59 -9.31
C GLN A 74 -9.32 -13.84 -8.97
N GLU A 75 -8.72 -15.03 -9.11
CA GLU A 75 -9.38 -16.31 -8.86
C GLU A 75 -9.64 -16.56 -7.37
N SER A 76 -8.72 -16.14 -6.51
CA SER A 76 -8.80 -16.39 -5.07
C SER A 76 -8.18 -15.27 -4.24
N ALA A 77 -8.59 -15.17 -2.99
CA ALA A 77 -7.97 -14.30 -1.99
C ALA A 77 -7.76 -15.07 -0.67
N LEU A 78 -6.77 -14.64 0.12
CA LEU A 78 -6.50 -15.12 1.46
C LEU A 78 -6.30 -13.94 2.40
N ILE A 79 -7.08 -13.84 3.48
CA ILE A 79 -7.09 -12.71 4.42
C ILE A 79 -6.01 -12.86 5.50
N PHE A 80 -5.38 -11.74 5.83
CA PHE A 80 -4.38 -11.56 6.88
C PHE A 80 -4.74 -10.37 7.79
N PRO A 81 -4.20 -10.32 9.04
CA PRO A 81 -4.47 -9.20 9.96
C PRO A 81 -3.95 -7.85 9.48
N SER A 82 -2.88 -7.82 8.67
CA SER A 82 -2.25 -6.60 8.16
C SER A 82 -1.49 -6.84 6.86
N GLY A 83 -1.25 -5.77 6.07
CA GLY A 83 -0.41 -5.84 4.86
C GLY A 83 1.01 -6.29 5.15
N TYR A 84 1.58 -5.88 6.28
CA TYR A 84 2.89 -6.34 6.71
C TYR A 84 2.94 -7.86 6.80
N GLN A 85 1.97 -8.46 7.49
CA GLN A 85 1.90 -9.91 7.66
C GLN A 85 1.58 -10.64 6.34
N ALA A 86 0.76 -10.05 5.47
CA ALA A 86 0.46 -10.59 4.14
C ALA A 86 1.72 -10.68 3.27
N ASN A 87 2.55 -9.62 3.24
CA ASN A 87 3.83 -9.58 2.53
C ASN A 87 4.82 -10.63 3.06
N LEU A 88 4.96 -10.71 4.39
CA LEU A 88 5.79 -11.74 5.02
C LEU A 88 5.31 -13.15 4.65
N ALA A 89 4.01 -13.39 4.73
CA ALA A 89 3.41 -14.69 4.46
C ALA A 89 3.61 -15.11 3.00
N LEU A 90 3.37 -14.20 2.06
CA LEU A 90 3.54 -14.48 0.64
C LEU A 90 4.99 -14.85 0.32
N LEU A 91 5.93 -13.98 0.67
CA LEU A 91 7.31 -14.14 0.23
C LEU A 91 8.04 -15.27 0.97
N SER A 92 7.82 -15.41 2.29
CA SER A 92 8.43 -16.51 3.05
C SER A 92 7.74 -17.85 2.87
N GLY A 93 6.50 -17.87 2.38
CA GLY A 93 5.77 -19.11 2.05
C GLY A 93 6.01 -19.60 0.63
N LEU A 94 6.28 -18.68 -0.30
CA LEU A 94 6.51 -18.98 -1.72
C LEU A 94 7.97 -19.37 -2.01
N LEU A 95 8.93 -18.71 -1.38
CA LEU A 95 10.33 -18.70 -1.77
C LEU A 95 11.20 -19.52 -0.83
N THR A 96 12.31 -20.03 -1.37
CA THR A 96 13.36 -20.77 -0.68
C THR A 96 14.74 -20.16 -0.97
N SER A 97 15.80 -20.65 -0.30
CA SER A 97 17.18 -20.22 -0.53
C SER A 97 17.74 -20.55 -1.93
N GLN A 98 17.03 -21.35 -2.72
CA GLN A 98 17.41 -21.67 -4.10
C GLN A 98 16.84 -20.68 -5.12
N ASP A 99 15.86 -19.87 -4.72
CA ASP A 99 15.11 -18.97 -5.58
C ASP A 99 15.76 -17.58 -5.67
N TYR A 100 15.46 -16.84 -6.73
CA TYR A 100 15.93 -15.48 -6.96
C TYR A 100 14.78 -14.49 -6.81
N VAL A 101 15.03 -13.39 -6.08
CA VAL A 101 14.09 -12.28 -5.95
C VAL A 101 14.71 -10.99 -6.43
N PHE A 102 14.07 -10.36 -7.39
CA PHE A 102 14.44 -9.06 -7.94
C PHE A 102 13.54 -8.01 -7.29
N SER A 103 14.11 -7.21 -6.40
CA SER A 103 13.38 -6.25 -5.57
C SER A 103 13.72 -4.82 -5.94
N ASP A 104 12.70 -3.99 -6.18
CA ASP A 104 12.91 -2.55 -6.29
C ASP A 104 13.56 -2.00 -5.01
N GLN A 105 14.49 -1.08 -5.16
CA GLN A 105 15.25 -0.47 -4.06
C GLN A 105 14.35 0.23 -3.02
N LEU A 106 13.22 0.78 -3.45
CA LEU A 106 12.30 1.53 -2.60
C LEU A 106 11.10 0.71 -2.09
N ASN A 107 11.11 -0.60 -2.28
CA ASN A 107 10.08 -1.48 -1.76
C ASN A 107 9.88 -1.31 -0.25
N HIS A 108 8.64 -1.44 0.18
CA HIS A 108 8.24 -1.35 1.59
C HIS A 108 8.99 -2.36 2.47
N ALA A 109 9.26 -1.97 3.72
CA ALA A 109 10.00 -2.79 4.70
C ALA A 109 9.44 -4.21 4.86
N SER A 110 8.12 -4.40 4.76
CA SER A 110 7.49 -5.72 4.85
C SER A 110 7.86 -6.65 3.69
N LEU A 111 8.03 -6.12 2.47
CA LEU A 111 8.54 -6.89 1.33
C LEU A 111 10.00 -7.28 1.56
N ILE A 112 10.83 -6.34 2.01
CA ILE A 112 12.24 -6.56 2.35
C ILE A 112 12.38 -7.66 3.42
N ASP A 113 11.56 -7.58 4.48
CA ASP A 113 11.61 -8.56 5.58
C ASP A 113 11.06 -9.92 5.15
N GLY A 114 10.03 -9.97 4.30
CA GLY A 114 9.54 -11.21 3.70
C GLY A 114 10.59 -11.91 2.83
N ILE A 115 11.32 -11.15 2.00
CA ILE A 115 12.45 -11.66 1.21
C ILE A 115 13.56 -12.18 2.13
N ARG A 116 13.89 -11.43 3.19
CA ARG A 116 14.91 -11.86 4.17
C ARG A 116 14.53 -13.17 4.86
N LEU A 117 13.28 -13.30 5.28
CA LEU A 117 12.77 -14.50 5.95
C LEU A 117 12.73 -15.73 5.04
N SER A 118 12.52 -15.56 3.73
CA SER A 118 12.53 -16.67 2.76
C SER A 118 13.92 -17.28 2.59
N GLY A 119 14.99 -16.53 2.85
CA GLY A 119 16.36 -16.90 2.56
C GLY A 119 16.72 -16.87 1.08
N ALA A 120 15.85 -16.41 0.19
CA ALA A 120 16.06 -16.33 -1.25
C ALA A 120 17.25 -15.42 -1.61
N GLN A 121 17.85 -15.70 -2.76
CA GLN A 121 18.93 -14.89 -3.32
C GLN A 121 18.36 -13.58 -3.84
N LYS A 122 18.60 -12.49 -3.10
CA LYS A 122 18.05 -11.18 -3.44
C LYS A 122 18.95 -10.42 -4.40
N VAL A 123 18.35 -9.84 -5.42
CA VAL A 123 18.94 -8.86 -6.34
C VAL A 123 18.14 -7.57 -6.20
N ILE A 124 18.79 -6.52 -5.70
CA ILE A 124 18.15 -5.20 -5.57
C ILE A 124 18.51 -4.39 -6.81
N TYR A 125 17.49 -3.89 -7.52
CA TYR A 125 17.70 -3.00 -8.66
C TYR A 125 17.33 -1.55 -8.28
N PRO A 126 17.99 -0.55 -8.88
CA PRO A 126 17.68 0.86 -8.65
C PRO A 126 16.20 1.12 -8.97
N HIS A 127 15.61 2.04 -8.23
CA HIS A 127 14.20 2.34 -8.33
C HIS A 127 13.75 2.57 -9.78
N ARG A 128 12.82 1.71 -10.25
CA ARG A 128 12.22 1.70 -11.59
C ARG A 128 13.23 1.50 -12.75
N ASP A 129 14.46 1.09 -12.46
CA ASP A 129 15.47 0.84 -13.50
C ASP A 129 15.28 -0.54 -14.14
N LEU A 130 14.53 -0.56 -15.24
CA LEU A 130 14.25 -1.78 -15.98
C LEU A 130 15.47 -2.31 -16.75
N GLY A 131 16.47 -1.47 -17.04
CA GLY A 131 17.70 -1.88 -17.69
C GLY A 131 18.53 -2.79 -16.77
N VAL A 132 18.77 -2.34 -15.54
CA VAL A 132 19.46 -3.14 -14.52
C VAL A 132 18.65 -4.39 -14.15
N LEU A 133 17.32 -4.31 -14.10
CA LEU A 133 16.48 -5.48 -13.85
C LEU A 133 16.62 -6.51 -14.98
N ARG A 134 16.60 -6.10 -16.24
CA ARG A 134 16.80 -6.96 -17.41
C ARG A 134 18.13 -7.70 -17.34
N GLU A 135 19.23 -6.97 -17.14
CA GLU A 135 20.56 -7.57 -17.00
C GLU A 135 20.63 -8.59 -15.85
N ALA A 136 19.94 -8.33 -14.74
CA ALA A 136 19.89 -9.23 -13.61
C ALA A 136 19.10 -10.51 -13.92
N LEU A 137 17.99 -10.40 -14.65
CA LEU A 137 17.19 -11.53 -15.13
C LEU A 137 17.99 -12.38 -16.12
N GLU A 138 18.71 -11.78 -17.07
CA GLU A 138 19.58 -12.46 -18.03
C GLU A 138 20.66 -13.30 -17.32
N ARG A 139 21.36 -12.71 -16.35
CA ARG A 139 22.42 -13.41 -15.58
C ARG A 139 21.93 -14.65 -14.84
N THR A 140 20.66 -14.66 -14.43
CA THR A 140 20.06 -15.79 -13.71
C THR A 140 19.39 -16.82 -14.61
N GLN A 141 19.26 -16.54 -15.91
CA GLN A 141 18.58 -17.42 -16.87
C GLN A 141 19.34 -18.74 -17.10
N SER A 142 20.67 -18.71 -17.02
CA SER A 142 21.55 -19.88 -17.20
C SER A 142 21.61 -20.79 -15.99
N VAL A 143 21.00 -20.41 -14.86
CA VAL A 143 20.97 -21.26 -13.67
C VAL A 143 20.04 -22.44 -13.94
N SER A 144 20.65 -23.63 -14.17
CA SER A 144 19.89 -24.84 -14.40
C SER A 144 19.16 -25.29 -13.13
N GLY A 145 17.89 -25.64 -13.26
CA GLY A 145 17.11 -26.19 -12.14
C GLY A 145 15.69 -25.64 -12.06
N ARG A 146 15.03 -25.95 -10.93
CA ARG A 146 13.65 -25.52 -10.64
C ARG A 146 13.58 -24.20 -9.86
N ALA A 147 14.68 -23.41 -9.81
CA ALA A 147 14.71 -22.15 -9.09
C ALA A 147 13.67 -21.17 -9.65
N LEU A 148 12.83 -20.61 -8.78
CA LEU A 148 11.91 -19.54 -9.13
C LEU A 148 12.70 -18.23 -9.31
N ARG A 149 12.21 -17.39 -10.21
CA ARG A 149 12.64 -16.01 -10.39
C ARG A 149 11.42 -15.15 -10.15
N VAL A 150 11.47 -14.25 -9.17
CA VAL A 150 10.33 -13.46 -8.76
C VAL A 150 10.69 -11.97 -8.74
N ILE A 151 10.00 -11.19 -9.54
CA ILE A 151 10.05 -9.72 -9.51
C ILE A 151 9.07 -9.23 -8.44
N VAL A 152 9.51 -8.35 -7.54
CA VAL A 152 8.69 -7.81 -6.45
C VAL A 152 8.76 -6.29 -6.48
N THR A 153 7.60 -5.64 -6.53
CA THR A 153 7.47 -4.18 -6.53
C THR A 153 6.20 -3.70 -5.84
N GLU A 154 6.17 -2.45 -5.38
CA GLU A 154 4.90 -1.75 -5.15
C GLU A 154 4.36 -1.27 -6.50
N SER A 155 3.05 -1.23 -6.66
CA SER A 155 2.42 -0.63 -7.85
C SER A 155 2.39 0.89 -7.76
N LEU A 156 2.17 1.41 -6.55
CA LEU A 156 2.26 2.81 -6.16
C LEU A 156 3.13 2.93 -4.92
N PHE A 157 4.25 3.64 -5.01
CA PHE A 157 5.19 3.78 -3.91
C PHE A 157 4.69 4.76 -2.86
N GLY A 158 4.64 4.28 -1.61
CA GLY A 158 3.98 4.98 -0.52
C GLY A 158 4.67 6.25 -0.02
N MET A 159 5.94 6.49 -0.37
CA MET A 159 6.70 7.65 0.07
C MET A 159 6.80 8.75 -0.99
N ASP A 160 6.81 8.38 -2.25
CA ASP A 160 6.99 9.28 -3.39
C ASP A 160 5.71 9.47 -4.22
N GLY A 161 4.73 8.58 -4.08
CA GLY A 161 3.46 8.66 -4.81
C GLY A 161 3.60 8.34 -6.29
N ASP A 162 4.72 7.82 -6.72
CA ASP A 162 4.98 7.43 -8.11
C ASP A 162 4.61 5.97 -8.37
N GLN A 163 4.41 5.65 -9.64
CA GLN A 163 3.96 4.33 -10.09
C GLN A 163 5.11 3.53 -10.67
N ALA A 164 5.13 2.22 -10.41
CA ALA A 164 5.99 1.30 -11.12
C ALA A 164 5.60 1.21 -12.61
N PRO A 165 6.54 0.94 -13.52
CA PRO A 165 6.27 0.71 -14.94
C PRO A 165 5.70 -0.70 -15.16
N LEU A 166 4.40 -0.87 -14.77
CA LEU A 166 3.77 -2.20 -14.62
C LEU A 166 3.68 -3.01 -15.91
N ARG A 167 3.46 -2.36 -17.07
CA ARG A 167 3.36 -3.04 -18.36
C ARG A 167 4.71 -3.62 -18.75
N GLU A 168 5.75 -2.82 -18.64
CA GLU A 168 7.13 -3.20 -18.96
C GLU A 168 7.65 -4.27 -17.98
N LEU A 169 7.26 -4.19 -16.69
CA LEU A 169 7.56 -5.24 -15.71
C LEU A 169 6.89 -6.57 -16.06
N ALA A 170 5.62 -6.53 -16.48
CA ALA A 170 4.91 -7.71 -16.93
C ALA A 170 5.57 -8.30 -18.21
N ASP A 171 6.00 -7.43 -19.14
CA ASP A 171 6.70 -7.88 -20.36
C ASP A 171 8.04 -8.55 -20.03
N LEU A 172 8.82 -8.00 -19.10
CA LEU A 172 10.05 -8.64 -18.61
C LEU A 172 9.75 -9.96 -17.89
N ALA A 173 8.72 -10.02 -17.08
CA ALA A 173 8.35 -11.26 -16.39
C ALA A 173 8.02 -12.37 -17.40
N ASP A 174 7.23 -12.07 -18.44
CA ASP A 174 6.91 -13.03 -19.50
C ASP A 174 8.14 -13.43 -20.33
N GLU A 175 8.97 -12.45 -20.73
CA GLU A 175 10.18 -12.68 -21.55
C GLU A 175 11.16 -13.63 -20.85
N TYR A 176 11.35 -13.46 -19.55
CA TYR A 176 12.31 -14.25 -18.76
C TYR A 176 11.68 -15.42 -18.00
N GLY A 177 10.37 -15.67 -18.14
CA GLY A 177 9.64 -16.71 -17.41
C GLY A 177 9.75 -16.51 -15.89
N ALA A 178 9.74 -15.25 -15.44
CA ALA A 178 9.72 -14.89 -14.03
C ALA A 178 8.28 -14.73 -13.53
N LEU A 179 8.06 -15.00 -12.26
CA LEU A 179 6.83 -14.59 -11.59
C LEU A 179 6.91 -13.10 -11.25
N TRP A 180 5.76 -12.43 -11.21
CA TRP A 180 5.68 -11.04 -10.81
C TRP A 180 4.67 -10.85 -9.69
N VAL A 181 5.09 -10.14 -8.63
CA VAL A 181 4.32 -9.82 -7.42
C VAL A 181 4.22 -8.31 -7.28
N ALA A 182 3.01 -7.78 -7.11
CA ALA A 182 2.75 -6.37 -6.93
C ALA A 182 2.05 -6.08 -5.59
N ASP A 183 2.63 -5.18 -4.77
CA ASP A 183 1.96 -4.62 -3.60
C ASP A 183 1.08 -3.44 -4.04
N GLU A 184 -0.24 -3.63 -3.94
CA GLU A 184 -1.28 -2.66 -4.32
C GLU A 184 -1.81 -1.86 -3.12
N ALA A 185 -1.13 -1.90 -1.97
CA ALA A 185 -1.64 -1.31 -0.74
C ALA A 185 -2.00 0.18 -0.85
N HIS A 186 -1.30 0.95 -1.68
CA HIS A 186 -1.57 2.36 -1.92
C HIS A 186 -2.50 2.62 -3.11
N ALA A 187 -2.75 1.62 -3.95
CA ALA A 187 -3.56 1.75 -5.16
C ALA A 187 -4.97 1.13 -5.01
N THR A 188 -5.14 0.17 -4.09
CA THR A 188 -6.43 -0.48 -3.79
C THR A 188 -7.50 0.55 -3.47
N GLY A 189 -8.64 0.46 -4.16
CA GLY A 189 -9.77 1.36 -3.99
C GLY A 189 -9.66 2.69 -4.74
N LEU A 190 -8.45 3.08 -5.20
CA LEU A 190 -8.22 4.31 -5.96
C LEU A 190 -8.16 4.08 -7.47
N TRP A 191 -7.73 2.90 -7.90
CA TRP A 191 -7.73 2.43 -9.29
C TRP A 191 -8.40 1.07 -9.40
N GLY A 192 -8.76 0.70 -10.62
CA GLY A 192 -9.37 -0.59 -10.91
C GLY A 192 -10.15 -0.59 -12.22
N ASP A 193 -10.96 -1.63 -12.42
CA ASP A 193 -11.95 -1.68 -13.49
C ASP A 193 -13.32 -1.17 -12.97
N PHE A 194 -13.48 0.12 -12.93
CA PHE A 194 -14.68 0.77 -12.40
C PHE A 194 -15.94 0.45 -13.22
N SER A 195 -15.80 0.07 -14.49
CA SER A 195 -16.93 -0.38 -15.32
C SER A 195 -17.56 -1.67 -14.82
N ARG A 196 -16.78 -2.47 -14.11
CA ARG A 196 -17.20 -3.73 -13.47
C ARG A 196 -17.34 -3.62 -11.95
N ASN A 197 -17.36 -2.42 -11.39
CA ASN A 197 -17.38 -2.18 -9.93
C ASN A 197 -16.21 -2.88 -9.19
N ARG A 198 -15.01 -2.78 -9.74
CA ARG A 198 -13.79 -3.37 -9.20
C ARG A 198 -12.75 -2.29 -8.90
N GLY A 199 -12.16 -2.35 -7.71
CA GLY A 199 -11.17 -1.39 -7.21
C GLY A 199 -9.86 -2.05 -6.79
N GLY A 200 -9.42 -3.06 -7.53
CA GLY A 200 -8.25 -3.87 -7.20
C GLY A 200 -6.89 -3.20 -7.44
N GLY A 201 -6.85 -1.92 -7.83
CA GLY A 201 -5.61 -1.18 -7.95
C GLY A 201 -5.11 -1.02 -9.39
N LEU A 202 -3.82 -0.67 -9.52
CA LEU A 202 -3.19 -0.33 -10.80
C LEU A 202 -3.00 -1.54 -11.72
N VAL A 203 -2.66 -2.71 -11.19
CA VAL A 203 -2.55 -3.95 -11.98
C VAL A 203 -3.85 -4.21 -12.74
N GLN A 204 -4.98 -4.09 -12.04
CA GLN A 204 -6.29 -4.27 -12.64
C GLN A 204 -6.65 -3.15 -13.62
N SER A 205 -6.38 -1.90 -13.27
CA SER A 205 -6.59 -0.73 -14.13
C SER A 205 -5.83 -0.83 -15.47
N HIS A 206 -4.62 -1.41 -15.43
CA HIS A 206 -3.79 -1.66 -16.61
C HIS A 206 -4.15 -2.97 -17.35
N GLN A 207 -5.17 -3.71 -16.89
CA GLN A 207 -5.60 -5.00 -17.46
C GLN A 207 -4.51 -6.09 -17.40
N LEU A 208 -3.72 -6.08 -16.33
CA LEU A 208 -2.60 -7.00 -16.11
C LEU A 208 -2.93 -8.14 -15.13
N SER A 209 -4.18 -8.25 -14.67
CA SER A 209 -4.60 -9.23 -13.65
C SER A 209 -4.30 -10.69 -14.04
N SER A 210 -4.29 -11.03 -15.34
CA SER A 210 -3.95 -12.37 -15.82
C SER A 210 -2.45 -12.63 -15.96
N ARG A 211 -1.61 -11.58 -15.86
CA ARG A 211 -0.15 -11.65 -16.02
C ARG A 211 0.60 -11.57 -14.69
N VAL A 212 -0.04 -11.03 -13.66
CA VAL A 212 0.53 -10.95 -12.31
C VAL A 212 0.35 -12.29 -11.59
N PHE A 213 1.39 -12.75 -10.90
CA PHE A 213 1.31 -13.98 -10.12
C PHE A 213 0.55 -13.78 -8.82
N ALA A 214 0.79 -12.68 -8.12
CA ALA A 214 0.09 -12.31 -6.90
C ALA A 214 0.02 -10.79 -6.73
N THR A 215 -1.08 -10.33 -6.12
CA THR A 215 -1.23 -8.95 -5.65
C THR A 215 -1.51 -8.92 -4.15
N ILE A 216 -0.99 -7.92 -3.46
CA ILE A 216 -1.20 -7.72 -2.03
C ILE A 216 -2.00 -6.43 -1.83
N HIS A 217 -3.00 -6.50 -0.98
CA HIS A 217 -3.94 -5.41 -0.74
C HIS A 217 -4.14 -5.17 0.75
N THR A 218 -4.55 -3.96 1.14
CA THR A 218 -4.90 -3.64 2.53
C THR A 218 -6.21 -2.86 2.61
N GLY A 219 -7.04 -3.24 3.59
CA GLY A 219 -8.22 -2.46 3.96
C GLY A 219 -7.89 -1.24 4.80
N GLY A 220 -6.71 -1.21 5.45
CA GLY A 220 -6.32 -0.17 6.42
C GLY A 220 -6.02 1.21 5.84
N LYS A 221 -6.10 1.37 4.51
CA LYS A 221 -5.86 2.64 3.81
C LYS A 221 -7.16 3.16 3.19
N ALA A 222 -7.31 3.10 1.87
CA ALA A 222 -8.49 3.66 1.19
C ALA A 222 -9.83 3.07 1.66
N LEU A 223 -9.89 1.79 2.00
CA LEU A 223 -11.12 1.15 2.49
C LEU A 223 -11.42 1.42 3.96
N GLY A 224 -10.52 2.06 4.71
CA GLY A 224 -10.76 2.55 6.06
C GLY A 224 -11.02 1.49 7.14
N ILE A 225 -10.78 0.20 6.85
CA ILE A 225 -11.01 -0.92 7.75
C ILE A 225 -9.74 -1.76 7.86
N GLY A 226 -9.41 -2.25 9.07
CA GLY A 226 -8.22 -3.09 9.26
C GLY A 226 -8.28 -4.39 8.45
N GLY A 227 -7.11 -5.05 8.33
CA GLY A 227 -6.97 -6.28 7.54
C GLY A 227 -6.28 -6.06 6.22
N ALA A 228 -5.85 -7.16 5.62
CA ALA A 228 -5.18 -7.23 4.33
C ALA A 228 -5.44 -8.58 3.68
N TRP A 229 -5.14 -8.70 2.39
CA TRP A 229 -5.29 -9.97 1.68
C TRP A 229 -4.27 -10.10 0.55
N VAL A 230 -3.98 -11.35 0.22
CA VAL A 230 -3.21 -11.73 -0.97
C VAL A 230 -4.18 -12.30 -1.99
N CYS A 231 -4.13 -11.80 -3.23
CA CYS A 231 -4.89 -12.34 -4.35
C CYS A 231 -3.97 -13.06 -5.34
N GLY A 232 -4.53 -14.07 -6.02
CA GLY A 232 -3.87 -14.82 -7.08
C GLY A 232 -4.65 -16.06 -7.46
N GLY A 233 -3.99 -17.04 -8.09
CA GLY A 233 -4.59 -18.33 -8.45
C GLY A 233 -4.90 -19.20 -7.23
N ALA A 234 -5.85 -20.17 -7.36
CA ALA A 234 -6.22 -21.08 -6.29
C ALA A 234 -5.04 -21.88 -5.72
N LYS A 235 -4.07 -22.26 -6.56
CA LYS A 235 -2.84 -22.94 -6.13
C LYS A 235 -1.97 -22.08 -5.22
N LEU A 236 -1.95 -20.75 -5.43
CA LEU A 236 -1.24 -19.84 -4.53
C LEU A 236 -1.91 -19.82 -3.15
N LYS A 237 -3.25 -19.74 -3.10
CA LYS A 237 -3.99 -19.81 -1.83
C LYS A 237 -3.71 -21.12 -1.09
N GLU A 238 -3.73 -22.24 -1.79
CA GLU A 238 -3.39 -23.56 -1.23
C GLU A 238 -1.97 -23.59 -0.67
N LEU A 239 -0.99 -23.08 -1.42
CA LEU A 239 0.40 -22.96 -0.99
C LEU A 239 0.51 -22.15 0.30
N LEU A 240 -0.11 -20.97 0.35
CA LEU A 240 -0.05 -20.09 1.53
C LEU A 240 -0.69 -20.73 2.76
N VAL A 241 -1.81 -21.42 2.60
CA VAL A 241 -2.48 -22.13 3.69
C VAL A 241 -1.58 -23.22 4.29
N ASN A 242 -0.76 -23.87 3.46
CA ASN A 242 0.08 -25.01 3.88
C ASN A 242 1.50 -24.64 4.29
N PHE A 243 2.06 -23.52 3.80
CA PHE A 243 3.47 -23.18 3.99
C PHE A 243 3.74 -21.80 4.59
N ALA A 244 2.78 -20.87 4.53
CA ALA A 244 3.00 -19.53 5.07
C ALA A 244 2.95 -19.53 6.62
N ARG A 245 4.12 -19.49 7.25
CA ARG A 245 4.24 -19.48 8.72
C ARG A 245 3.44 -18.37 9.41
N PRO A 246 3.39 -17.12 8.88
CA PRO A 246 2.55 -16.06 9.45
C PRO A 246 1.05 -16.37 9.42
N PHE A 247 0.58 -17.25 8.54
CA PHE A 247 -0.79 -17.73 8.48
C PHE A 247 -1.01 -18.91 9.45
N ILE A 248 -0.14 -19.91 9.41
CA ILE A 248 -0.29 -21.17 10.14
C ILE A 248 -0.24 -20.94 11.66
N TYR A 249 0.73 -20.13 12.12
CA TYR A 249 1.06 -19.97 13.55
C TYR A 249 0.52 -18.68 14.17
N SER A 250 -0.46 -18.04 13.50
CA SER A 250 -1.12 -16.84 14.01
C SER A 250 -2.58 -17.13 14.32
N THR A 251 -3.11 -16.53 15.39
CA THR A 251 -4.56 -16.46 15.60
C THR A 251 -5.22 -15.77 14.41
N ALA A 252 -6.34 -16.30 13.97
CA ALA A 252 -7.11 -15.74 12.86
C ALA A 252 -7.52 -14.28 13.13
N PRO A 253 -7.68 -13.45 12.07
CA PRO A 253 -8.27 -12.13 12.21
C PRO A 253 -9.64 -12.17 12.88
N LEU A 254 -10.03 -11.07 13.51
CA LEU A 254 -11.36 -10.94 14.13
C LEU A 254 -12.46 -11.15 13.06
N PRO A 255 -13.45 -12.02 13.27
CA PRO A 255 -14.57 -12.22 12.34
C PRO A 255 -15.30 -10.91 12.01
N ALA A 256 -15.45 -10.03 13.01
CA ALA A 256 -16.01 -8.69 12.83
C ALA A 256 -15.20 -7.81 11.89
N LEU A 257 -13.87 -7.89 11.95
CA LEU A 257 -12.97 -7.17 11.04
C LEU A 257 -13.09 -7.70 9.61
N VAL A 258 -13.16 -9.03 9.46
CA VAL A 258 -13.32 -9.68 8.16
C VAL A 258 -14.64 -9.28 7.51
N ARG A 259 -15.76 -9.33 8.25
CA ARG A 259 -17.05 -8.83 7.75
C ARG A 259 -16.99 -7.36 7.41
N GLY A 260 -16.27 -6.55 8.20
CA GLY A 260 -16.04 -5.14 7.92
C GLY A 260 -15.35 -4.90 6.57
N LEU A 261 -14.41 -5.76 6.16
CA LEU A 261 -13.81 -5.70 4.81
C LEU A 261 -14.85 -5.91 3.71
N GLY A 262 -15.75 -6.90 3.85
CA GLY A 262 -16.86 -7.11 2.90
C GLY A 262 -17.77 -5.89 2.84
N CYS A 263 -18.19 -5.34 4.00
CA CYS A 263 -18.98 -4.10 4.04
C CYS A 263 -18.28 -2.93 3.34
N ALA A 264 -16.97 -2.77 3.53
CA ALA A 264 -16.19 -1.69 2.90
C ALA A 264 -16.12 -1.86 1.37
N VAL A 265 -15.99 -3.08 0.87
CA VAL A 265 -16.05 -3.38 -0.57
C VAL A 265 -17.44 -3.07 -1.14
N ASP A 266 -18.51 -3.48 -0.47
CA ASP A 266 -19.87 -3.20 -0.92
C ASP A 266 -20.20 -1.70 -0.86
N TYR A 267 -19.72 -1.00 0.15
CA TYR A 267 -19.82 0.44 0.22
C TYR A 267 -19.04 1.13 -0.89
N TRP A 268 -17.83 0.64 -1.17
CA TRP A 268 -16.99 1.13 -2.26
C TRP A 268 -17.68 1.01 -3.63
N LYS A 269 -18.36 -0.09 -3.92
CA LYS A 269 -19.11 -0.28 -5.18
C LYS A 269 -20.13 0.83 -5.43
N ARG A 270 -20.66 1.45 -4.37
CA ARG A 270 -21.66 2.54 -4.43
C ARG A 270 -21.04 3.92 -4.57
N VAL A 271 -19.95 4.21 -3.87
CA VAL A 271 -19.41 5.57 -3.74
C VAL A 271 -17.92 5.68 -4.13
N GLY A 272 -17.20 4.56 -4.13
CA GLY A 272 -15.74 4.53 -4.29
C GLY A 272 -15.24 5.15 -5.58
N PRO A 273 -15.78 4.81 -6.77
CA PRO A 273 -15.31 5.36 -8.03
C PRO A 273 -15.36 6.90 -8.12
N ALA A 274 -16.43 7.50 -7.57
CA ALA A 274 -16.56 8.96 -7.54
C ALA A 274 -15.58 9.60 -6.55
N ARG A 275 -15.42 9.01 -5.35
CA ARG A 275 -14.48 9.50 -4.35
C ARG A 275 -13.02 9.35 -4.82
N ALA A 276 -12.67 8.23 -5.42
CA ALA A 276 -11.33 8.01 -5.97
C ALA A 276 -10.97 9.07 -7.02
N ARG A 277 -11.88 9.39 -7.92
CA ARG A 277 -11.67 10.44 -8.93
C ARG A 277 -11.40 11.78 -8.26
N ARG A 278 -12.25 12.23 -7.33
CA ARG A 278 -12.06 13.51 -6.63
C ARG A 278 -10.71 13.58 -5.91
N VAL A 279 -10.33 12.51 -5.20
CA VAL A 279 -9.04 12.45 -4.49
C VAL A 279 -7.86 12.60 -5.46
N LEU A 280 -7.90 11.90 -6.59
CA LEU A 280 -6.81 11.95 -7.57
C LEU A 280 -6.75 13.32 -8.27
N GLU A 281 -7.89 13.91 -8.61
CA GLU A 281 -7.99 15.24 -9.19
C GLU A 281 -7.45 16.30 -8.21
N SER A 282 -7.91 16.31 -6.96
CA SER A 282 -7.45 17.25 -5.93
C SER A 282 -5.96 17.10 -5.61
N ALA A 283 -5.43 15.87 -5.63
CA ALA A 283 -4.01 15.64 -5.43
C ALA A 283 -3.16 16.20 -6.58
N GLU A 284 -3.66 16.06 -7.81
CA GLU A 284 -2.99 16.62 -9.00
C GLU A 284 -3.03 18.14 -9.00
N GLU A 285 -4.16 18.76 -8.69
CA GLU A 285 -4.29 20.22 -8.54
C GLU A 285 -3.31 20.77 -7.49
N MET A 286 -3.24 20.12 -6.32
CA MET A 286 -2.30 20.51 -5.26
C MET A 286 -0.85 20.40 -5.76
N ARG A 287 -0.50 19.33 -6.44
CA ARG A 287 0.85 19.10 -6.98
C ARG A 287 1.24 20.16 -8.01
N GLN A 288 0.34 20.47 -8.93
CA GLN A 288 0.54 21.51 -9.94
C GLN A 288 0.69 22.90 -9.32
N ALA A 289 -0.15 23.25 -8.36
CA ALA A 289 -0.10 24.52 -7.68
C ALA A 289 1.24 24.73 -6.91
N LEU A 290 1.71 23.70 -6.22
CA LEU A 290 3.00 23.73 -5.51
C LEU A 290 4.17 23.81 -6.51
N ALA A 291 4.11 23.04 -7.60
CA ALA A 291 5.16 23.07 -8.64
C ALA A 291 5.25 24.44 -9.33
N MET A 292 4.12 25.09 -9.64
CA MET A 292 4.09 26.45 -10.20
C MET A 292 4.72 27.49 -9.25
N ALA A 293 4.59 27.28 -7.95
CA ALA A 293 5.24 28.09 -6.92
C ALA A 293 6.71 27.70 -6.65
N GLN A 294 7.29 26.81 -7.45
CA GLN A 294 8.65 26.30 -7.32
C GLN A 294 8.91 25.60 -5.97
N VAL A 295 7.90 25.02 -5.37
CA VAL A 295 8.06 24.08 -4.23
C VAL A 295 8.49 22.72 -4.80
N PRO A 296 9.59 22.12 -4.30
CA PRO A 296 10.05 20.82 -4.79
C PRO A 296 9.08 19.72 -4.40
N VAL A 297 8.24 19.28 -5.32
CA VAL A 297 7.34 18.14 -5.16
C VAL A 297 7.84 16.97 -6.00
N ALA A 298 7.81 15.77 -5.44
CA ALA A 298 8.07 14.57 -6.24
C ALA A 298 6.90 14.30 -7.20
N GLY A 299 7.23 13.83 -8.40
CA GLY A 299 6.23 13.49 -9.42
C GLY A 299 5.50 12.20 -9.05
N GLY A 300 4.21 12.14 -9.34
CA GLY A 300 3.37 10.95 -9.14
C GLY A 300 1.94 11.24 -9.57
N LEU A 301 1.12 10.19 -9.65
CA LEU A 301 -0.29 10.29 -10.03
C LEU A 301 -1.24 9.91 -8.88
N GLY A 302 -0.67 9.63 -7.69
CA GLY A 302 -1.42 9.16 -6.54
C GLY A 302 -1.91 10.27 -5.60
N PRO A 303 -2.60 9.90 -4.52
CA PRO A 303 -3.10 10.83 -3.52
C PRO A 303 -2.00 11.41 -2.62
N ILE A 304 -0.75 11.00 -2.84
CA ILE A 304 0.41 11.39 -2.06
C ILE A 304 1.14 12.52 -2.79
N VAL A 305 1.33 13.65 -2.09
CA VAL A 305 2.05 14.83 -2.60
C VAL A 305 3.26 15.08 -1.69
N PRO A 306 4.44 14.55 -2.04
CA PRO A 306 5.64 14.74 -1.21
C PRO A 306 6.27 16.11 -1.48
N VAL A 307 6.47 16.90 -0.44
CA VAL A 307 7.22 18.16 -0.47
C VAL A 307 8.65 17.89 0.03
N ILE A 308 9.60 17.90 -0.89
CA ILE A 308 10.99 17.51 -0.60
C ILE A 308 11.75 18.68 0.05
N LEU A 309 12.28 18.45 1.24
CA LEU A 309 13.01 19.45 2.04
C LEU A 309 14.51 19.12 2.14
N GLY A 310 14.86 17.86 1.92
CA GLY A 310 16.24 17.37 1.99
C GLY A 310 16.72 17.14 3.42
N ASP A 311 16.66 18.16 4.25
CA ASP A 311 17.18 18.18 5.62
C ASP A 311 16.11 17.83 6.67
N ASN A 312 16.53 17.12 7.74
CA ASN A 312 15.63 16.68 8.81
C ASN A 312 15.05 17.86 9.63
N GLU A 313 15.87 18.86 9.94
CA GLU A 313 15.46 20.00 10.77
C GLU A 313 14.49 20.88 10.01
N ARG A 314 14.74 21.11 8.72
CA ARG A 314 13.80 21.81 7.84
C ARG A 314 12.45 21.12 7.77
N ALA A 315 12.43 19.78 7.64
CA ALA A 315 11.21 19.00 7.60
C ALA A 315 10.44 19.05 8.94
N LEU A 316 11.15 18.96 10.06
CA LEU A 316 10.57 19.11 11.40
C LEU A 316 10.00 20.51 11.62
N SER A 317 10.76 21.55 11.28
CA SER A 317 10.38 22.95 11.46
C SER A 317 9.13 23.31 10.64
N LEU A 318 9.10 22.93 9.36
CA LEU A 318 7.93 23.19 8.51
C LEU A 318 6.69 22.42 9.00
N ALA A 319 6.84 21.13 9.35
CA ALA A 319 5.75 20.35 9.92
C ALA A 319 5.17 21.01 11.17
N HIS A 320 6.06 21.45 12.09
CA HIS A 320 5.62 22.10 13.34
C HIS A 320 4.84 23.40 13.07
N ARG A 321 5.31 24.24 12.15
CA ARG A 321 4.63 25.50 11.80
C ARG A 321 3.26 25.27 11.18
N LEU A 322 3.11 24.23 10.33
CA LEU A 322 1.80 23.86 9.78
C LEU A 322 0.89 23.26 10.85
N GLN A 323 1.44 22.51 11.81
CA GLN A 323 0.68 21.96 12.94
C GLN A 323 0.13 23.10 13.85
N LEU A 324 0.89 24.16 14.08
CA LEU A 324 0.42 25.33 14.81
C LEU A 324 -0.73 26.07 14.10
N GLN A 325 -0.83 25.91 12.77
CA GLN A 325 -1.92 26.43 11.95
C GLN A 325 -3.10 25.46 11.82
N GLY A 326 -3.07 24.34 12.55
CA GLY A 326 -4.19 23.38 12.59
C GLY A 326 -4.13 22.24 11.57
N PHE A 327 -3.00 22.04 10.85
CA PHE A 327 -2.84 20.95 9.88
C PHE A 327 -2.04 19.78 10.47
N ASP A 328 -2.60 18.58 10.53
CA ASP A 328 -1.86 17.37 10.95
C ASP A 328 -0.99 16.87 9.79
N VAL A 329 0.20 17.44 9.66
CA VAL A 329 1.23 17.09 8.71
C VAL A 329 2.43 16.52 9.45
N ARG A 330 2.99 15.40 8.96
CA ARG A 330 4.11 14.72 9.62
C ARG A 330 5.37 14.72 8.74
N PRO A 331 6.56 14.97 9.34
CA PRO A 331 7.81 14.88 8.60
C PRO A 331 8.23 13.42 8.43
N ILE A 332 8.63 13.04 7.21
CA ILE A 332 9.24 11.75 6.90
C ILE A 332 10.74 11.95 6.79
N ARG A 333 11.49 11.12 7.52
CA ARG A 333 12.94 11.26 7.69
C ARG A 333 13.63 9.89 7.59
N PRO A 334 14.93 9.85 7.38
CA PRO A 334 15.69 8.59 7.49
C PRO A 334 15.42 7.86 8.82
N PRO A 335 15.41 6.52 8.85
CA PRO A 335 15.71 5.63 7.72
C PRO A 335 14.52 5.29 6.82
N THR A 336 13.34 5.94 7.00
CA THR A 336 12.13 5.68 6.17
C THR A 336 12.34 6.12 4.72
N VAL A 337 13.13 7.18 4.53
CA VAL A 337 13.56 7.69 3.22
C VAL A 337 15.08 7.82 3.23
N PRO A 338 15.76 7.87 2.07
CA PRO A 338 17.21 8.05 2.01
C PRO A 338 17.69 9.33 2.71
N VAL A 339 18.95 9.33 3.17
CA VAL A 339 19.60 10.52 3.74
C VAL A 339 19.61 11.65 2.70
N GLY A 340 19.29 12.87 3.13
CA GLY A 340 19.19 14.03 2.24
C GLY A 340 17.88 14.14 1.47
N THR A 341 16.86 13.31 1.79
CA THR A 341 15.55 13.34 1.13
C THR A 341 14.39 13.47 2.11
N ALA A 342 14.62 14.05 3.29
CA ALA A 342 13.56 14.33 4.26
C ALA A 342 12.47 15.20 3.61
N ARG A 343 11.22 14.94 3.96
CA ARG A 343 10.06 15.52 3.28
C ARG A 343 8.85 15.65 4.19
N LEU A 344 7.90 16.49 3.81
CA LEU A 344 6.51 16.34 4.24
C LEU A 344 5.79 15.43 3.24
N ARG A 345 5.06 14.45 3.73
CA ARG A 345 4.24 13.57 2.90
C ARG A 345 2.78 13.95 3.09
N LEU A 346 2.27 14.80 2.20
CA LEU A 346 0.87 15.19 2.23
C LEU A 346 0.02 14.08 1.60
N CYS A 347 -1.01 13.65 2.31
CA CYS A 347 -2.00 12.70 1.82
C CYS A 347 -3.31 13.43 1.58
N ILE A 348 -3.79 13.39 0.35
CA ILE A 348 -5.08 13.97 -0.02
C ILE A 348 -6.18 12.94 0.19
N HIS A 349 -7.25 13.36 0.86
CA HIS A 349 -8.40 12.52 1.21
C HIS A 349 -9.70 13.09 0.65
N ASP A 350 -10.67 12.22 0.39
CA ASP A 350 -12.04 12.62 -0.02
C ASP A 350 -12.77 13.44 1.07
N ALA A 351 -12.30 13.36 2.32
CA ALA A 351 -12.85 14.13 3.43
C ALA A 351 -12.39 15.60 3.47
N HIS A 352 -11.38 15.98 2.67
CA HIS A 352 -10.96 17.37 2.57
C HIS A 352 -11.96 18.20 1.77
N SER A 353 -12.38 19.33 2.33
CA SER A 353 -13.10 20.35 1.56
C SER A 353 -12.11 21.12 0.66
N GLU A 354 -12.64 21.78 -0.39
CA GLU A 354 -11.84 22.70 -1.22
C GLU A 354 -11.19 23.80 -0.37
N GLU A 355 -11.86 24.24 0.71
CA GLU A 355 -11.33 25.22 1.65
C GLU A 355 -10.11 24.66 2.40
N ASN A 356 -10.18 23.44 2.94
CA ASN A 356 -9.05 22.80 3.62
C ASN A 356 -7.82 22.68 2.71
N LEU A 357 -8.03 22.30 1.44
CA LEU A 357 -6.94 22.17 0.46
C LEU A 357 -6.32 23.53 0.14
N ARG A 358 -7.14 24.57 -0.04
CA ARG A 358 -6.69 25.94 -0.32
C ARG A 358 -5.95 26.55 0.87
N GLU A 359 -6.46 26.37 2.08
CA GLU A 359 -5.81 26.84 3.31
C GLU A 359 -4.45 26.18 3.52
N LEU A 360 -4.36 24.85 3.37
CA LEU A 360 -3.06 24.16 3.45
C LEU A 360 -2.09 24.68 2.38
N GLN A 361 -2.56 24.84 1.14
CA GLN A 361 -1.72 25.36 0.06
C GLN A 361 -1.18 26.76 0.40
N GLN A 362 -2.03 27.67 0.86
CA GLN A 362 -1.63 29.03 1.25
C GLN A 362 -0.64 29.03 2.42
N ALA A 363 -0.91 28.23 3.45
CA ALA A 363 -0.01 28.07 4.58
C ALA A 363 1.37 27.56 4.15
N LEU A 364 1.39 26.52 3.31
CA LEU A 364 2.61 25.93 2.77
C LEU A 364 3.41 26.96 1.96
N LEU A 365 2.78 27.72 1.08
CA LEU A 365 3.43 28.73 0.26
C LEU A 365 3.99 29.88 1.10
N SER A 366 3.25 30.34 2.10
CA SER A 366 3.70 31.38 3.04
C SER A 366 4.95 30.93 3.80
N GLU A 367 4.92 29.71 4.35
CA GLU A 367 6.05 29.16 5.11
C GLU A 367 7.25 28.82 4.22
N TRP A 368 7.01 28.46 2.95
CA TRP A 368 8.05 28.16 1.99
C TRP A 368 8.92 29.37 1.64
N VAL A 369 8.32 30.56 1.51
CA VAL A 369 9.04 31.81 1.27
C VAL A 369 10.04 32.11 2.40
N GLY A 370 9.66 31.79 3.64
CA GLY A 370 10.56 31.97 4.81
C GLY A 370 11.66 30.92 4.95
N LEU A 371 11.64 29.85 4.12
CA LEU A 371 12.65 28.78 4.11
C LEU A 371 13.71 28.95 3.00
N ARG A 372 13.48 29.83 2.03
CA ARG A 372 14.45 30.19 0.98
C ARG A 372 15.49 31.11 1.55
#